data_4a90168c1dd7f8a50ffc41c95a317aaf
#
_entry.id   4a90168c1dd7f8a50ffc41c95a317aaf
#
_cell.length_a   1.000
_cell.length_b   1.000
_cell.length_c   1.000
_cell.angle_alpha   90.00
_cell.angle_beta   90.00
_cell.angle_gamma   90.00
#
_symmetry.space_group_name_H-M   'P 1'
#
loop_
_entity.id
_entity.type
_entity.pdbx_description
1 polymer ?
#
loop_
_entity_poly.entity_id
_entity_poly.type
_entity_poly.pdbx_seq_one_letter_code
_entity_poly.pdbx_strand_id
1 'polypeptide(L)'
;MLKKLNIFKFSTISISALLAAFALTFLIVALPPNALGQSKTTLVSIVKGASIPTSKEPYNPSPVNIAKGTTVTWTNHDTTAHTVTEGNPSGYSPPNGFDSGILAPGGVFTHTFATAGTVQYYCTLHPTMLGEVIVK
;
A
#
# COMPACT_ATOMS: atom_id res chain seq x y z
N MET A 1 -67.20 45.72 -50.80
CA MET A 1 -65.88 46.28 -50.57
C MET A 1 -64.99 45.13 -49.97
N LEU A 2 -64.22 44.48 -50.81
CA LEU A 2 -63.35 43.40 -50.40
C LEU A 2 -61.94 43.98 -50.14
N LYS A 3 -61.45 43.94 -48.88
CA LYS A 3 -60.11 44.32 -48.53
C LYS A 3 -59.16 43.14 -48.89
N LYS A 4 -58.16 43.45 -49.73
CA LYS A 4 -57.13 42.54 -50.15
C LYS A 4 -56.21 42.16 -48.93
N LEU A 5 -56.11 40.86 -48.64
CA LEU A 5 -55.22 40.32 -47.64
C LEU A 5 -53.83 40.20 -48.24
N ASN A 6 -52.90 40.97 -47.76
CA ASN A 6 -51.49 40.88 -48.17
C ASN A 6 -50.87 39.64 -47.55
N ILE A 7 -50.56 38.69 -48.41
CA ILE A 7 -49.80 37.47 -48.00
C ILE A 7 -48.31 37.84 -47.92
N PHE A 8 -47.80 37.89 -46.72
CA PHE A 8 -46.39 38.06 -46.49
C PHE A 8 -45.66 36.78 -47.03
N LYS A 9 -44.83 36.97 -48.05
CA LYS A 9 -43.91 35.94 -48.50
C LYS A 9 -42.78 35.76 -47.49
N PHE A 10 -42.81 34.70 -46.71
CA PHE A 10 -41.66 34.30 -45.94
C PHE A 10 -40.59 33.83 -46.89
N SER A 11 -39.48 34.58 -46.96
CA SER A 11 -38.28 34.20 -47.66
C SER A 11 -37.62 33.07 -46.83
N THR A 12 -37.48 31.93 -47.47
CA THR A 12 -36.73 30.79 -46.91
C THR A 12 -35.26 31.12 -46.85
N ILE A 13 -34.78 31.52 -45.66
CA ILE A 13 -33.38 31.65 -45.42
C ILE A 13 -32.83 30.23 -45.31
N SER A 14 -32.09 29.83 -46.35
CA SER A 14 -31.33 28.58 -46.36
C SER A 14 -30.20 28.71 -45.35
N ILE A 15 -30.38 28.15 -44.16
CA ILE A 15 -29.31 28.04 -43.16
C ILE A 15 -28.43 26.89 -43.60
N SER A 16 -27.41 27.21 -44.42
CA SER A 16 -26.27 26.31 -44.61
C SER A 16 -25.51 26.24 -43.31
N ALA A 17 -25.86 25.27 -42.46
CA ALA A 17 -25.15 24.99 -41.24
C ALA A 17 -23.74 24.51 -41.58
N LEU A 18 -22.77 25.39 -41.42
CA LEU A 18 -21.37 24.99 -41.30
C LEU A 18 -21.24 24.21 -39.99
N LEU A 19 -21.32 22.90 -40.06
CA LEU A 19 -20.89 22.00 -39.01
C LEU A 19 -19.33 22.01 -39.00
N ALA A 20 -18.75 23.00 -38.34
CA ALA A 20 -17.38 22.90 -37.90
C ALA A 20 -17.33 21.88 -36.78
N ALA A 21 -17.06 20.62 -37.14
CA ALA A 21 -16.74 19.59 -36.19
C ALA A 21 -15.40 19.95 -35.51
N PHE A 22 -15.46 20.59 -34.35
CA PHE A 22 -14.34 20.69 -33.44
C PHE A 22 -14.11 19.27 -32.91
N ALA A 23 -13.27 18.49 -33.61
CA ALA A 23 -12.70 17.28 -33.08
C ALA A 23 -11.71 17.67 -31.98
N LEU A 24 -12.23 17.80 -30.75
CA LEU A 24 -11.41 17.91 -29.57
C LEU A 24 -10.74 16.53 -29.37
N THR A 25 -9.57 16.34 -29.98
CA THR A 25 -8.74 15.18 -29.74
C THR A 25 -8.24 15.28 -28.30
N PHE A 26 -8.97 14.62 -27.38
CA PHE A 26 -8.48 14.37 -26.06
C PHE A 26 -7.27 13.44 -26.20
N LEU A 27 -6.08 14.03 -26.16
CA LEU A 27 -4.83 13.27 -26.03
C LEU A 27 -4.85 12.66 -24.62
N ILE A 28 -5.39 11.45 -24.51
CA ILE A 28 -5.27 10.66 -23.28
C ILE A 28 -3.79 10.25 -23.24
N VAL A 29 -3.00 11.03 -22.51
CA VAL A 29 -1.66 10.59 -22.11
C VAL A 29 -1.88 9.44 -21.14
N ALA A 30 -1.79 8.22 -21.67
CA ALA A 30 -1.76 7.03 -20.84
C ALA A 30 -0.47 7.07 -20.02
N LEU A 31 -0.56 7.49 -18.76
CA LEU A 31 0.53 7.34 -17.82
C LEU A 31 0.86 5.86 -17.69
N PRO A 32 2.15 5.48 -17.69
CA PRO A 32 2.52 4.08 -17.51
C PRO A 32 1.95 3.59 -16.17
N PRO A 33 1.48 2.33 -16.09
CA PRO A 33 0.84 1.77 -14.88
C PRO A 33 1.72 1.80 -13.62
N ASN A 34 3.02 2.06 -13.77
CA ASN A 34 3.97 2.21 -12.66
C ASN A 34 4.04 3.63 -12.07
N ALA A 35 3.30 4.61 -12.60
CA ALA A 35 3.31 5.98 -12.08
C ALA A 35 2.47 6.15 -10.79
N LEU A 36 1.57 5.23 -10.52
CA LEU A 36 0.94 5.07 -9.22
C LEU A 36 1.77 4.03 -8.47
N GLY A 37 2.73 4.48 -7.66
CA GLY A 37 3.63 3.62 -6.91
C GLY A 37 2.85 2.52 -6.19
N GLN A 38 2.85 1.31 -6.77
CA GLN A 38 2.32 0.14 -6.09
C GLN A 38 3.16 -0.06 -4.82
N SER A 39 2.57 0.23 -3.66
CA SER A 39 3.19 -0.10 -2.38
C SER A 39 3.42 -1.61 -2.35
N LYS A 40 4.68 -2.01 -2.52
CA LYS A 40 5.05 -3.42 -2.46
C LYS A 40 4.83 -3.89 -1.03
N THR A 41 4.03 -4.93 -0.85
CA THR A 41 3.78 -5.53 0.46
C THR A 41 4.46 -6.88 0.55
N THR A 42 5.11 -7.15 1.68
CA THR A 42 5.74 -8.43 2.00
C THR A 42 5.12 -8.95 3.29
N LEU A 43 4.81 -10.24 3.33
CA LEU A 43 4.14 -10.88 4.46
C LEU A 43 5.15 -11.64 5.31
N VAL A 44 5.01 -11.55 6.63
CA VAL A 44 5.73 -12.33 7.63
C VAL A 44 4.72 -12.97 8.57
N SER A 45 4.89 -14.25 8.82
CA SER A 45 4.08 -15.02 9.76
C SER A 45 4.80 -15.12 11.10
N ILE A 46 4.15 -14.79 12.21
CA ILE A 46 4.53 -15.28 13.52
C ILE A 46 3.96 -16.70 13.59
N VAL A 47 4.83 -17.70 13.53
CA VAL A 47 4.41 -19.08 13.29
C VAL A 47 3.83 -19.70 14.55
N LYS A 48 3.04 -20.75 14.38
CA LYS A 48 2.54 -21.54 15.51
C LYS A 48 3.71 -22.13 16.32
N GLY A 49 3.68 -21.93 17.64
CA GLY A 49 4.76 -22.34 18.53
C GLY A 49 6.00 -21.43 18.47
N ALA A 50 5.84 -20.19 18.01
CA ALA A 50 6.95 -19.23 17.93
C ALA A 50 7.61 -18.93 19.27
N SER A 51 6.87 -19.00 20.39
CA SER A 51 7.37 -18.79 21.75
C SER A 51 8.30 -19.90 22.25
N ILE A 52 8.34 -21.04 21.58
CA ILE A 52 9.18 -22.17 21.99
C ILE A 52 10.66 -21.83 21.71
N PRO A 53 11.56 -21.87 22.70
CA PRO A 53 12.97 -21.43 22.53
C PRO A 53 13.75 -22.17 21.44
N THR A 54 13.31 -23.37 21.06
CA THR A 54 13.91 -24.17 19.99
C THR A 54 13.29 -23.89 18.61
N SER A 55 12.32 -22.96 18.49
CA SER A 55 11.77 -22.54 17.22
C SER A 55 12.87 -21.88 16.38
N LYS A 56 13.15 -22.43 15.18
CA LYS A 56 14.23 -21.94 14.32
C LYS A 56 13.87 -20.64 13.59
N GLU A 57 12.59 -20.48 13.26
CA GLU A 57 12.08 -19.35 12.49
C GLU A 57 10.76 -18.87 13.11
N PRO A 58 10.82 -18.23 14.30
CA PRO A 58 9.61 -17.74 14.97
C PRO A 58 8.87 -16.68 14.16
N TYR A 59 9.60 -15.92 13.36
CA TYR A 59 9.09 -15.05 12.30
C TYR A 59 9.50 -15.65 10.96
N ASN A 60 8.56 -15.93 10.07
CA ASN A 60 8.82 -16.59 8.80
C ASN A 60 8.19 -15.82 7.62
N PRO A 61 8.98 -15.44 6.59
CA PRO A 61 10.44 -15.60 6.50
C PRO A 61 11.22 -14.64 7.41
N SER A 62 12.42 -15.04 7.81
CA SER A 62 13.43 -14.18 8.44
C SER A 62 14.83 -14.73 8.12
N PRO A 63 15.77 -13.92 7.56
CA PRO A 63 15.59 -12.51 7.22
C PRO A 63 14.66 -12.27 6.02
N VAL A 64 14.01 -11.09 6.01
CA VAL A 64 13.18 -10.61 4.89
C VAL A 64 14.00 -9.64 4.05
N ASN A 65 14.15 -9.91 2.75
CA ASN A 65 14.81 -9.00 1.80
C ASN A 65 13.77 -8.17 1.04
N ILE A 66 13.84 -6.86 1.15
CA ILE A 66 12.89 -5.93 0.54
C ILE A 66 13.56 -4.73 -0.12
N ALA A 67 12.86 -4.06 -1.04
CA ALA A 67 13.27 -2.76 -1.55
C ALA A 67 12.79 -1.64 -0.61
N LYS A 68 13.46 -0.48 -0.65
CA LYS A 68 12.98 0.75 0.01
C LYS A 68 11.53 1.05 -0.37
N GLY A 69 10.76 1.54 0.59
CA GLY A 69 9.34 1.86 0.41
C GLY A 69 8.41 0.65 0.49
N THR A 70 8.95 -0.56 0.73
CA THR A 70 8.12 -1.75 0.93
C THR A 70 7.47 -1.72 2.30
N THR A 71 6.21 -2.10 2.38
CA THR A 71 5.48 -2.35 3.63
C THR A 71 5.60 -3.82 3.98
N VAL A 72 6.06 -4.13 5.19
CA VAL A 72 6.01 -5.49 5.74
C VAL A 72 4.78 -5.61 6.63
N THR A 73 4.09 -6.73 6.51
CA THR A 73 2.93 -7.07 7.31
C THR A 73 3.21 -8.33 8.09
N TRP A 74 3.17 -8.24 9.42
CA TRP A 74 3.26 -9.39 10.32
C TRP A 74 1.86 -9.82 10.74
N THR A 75 1.63 -11.12 10.72
CA THR A 75 0.38 -11.71 11.22
C THR A 75 0.70 -12.76 12.27
N ASN A 76 0.07 -12.67 13.44
CA ASN A 76 0.22 -13.65 14.49
C ASN A 76 -0.66 -14.88 14.22
N HIS A 77 -0.04 -15.97 13.76
CA HIS A 77 -0.69 -17.27 13.56
C HIS A 77 -0.49 -18.23 14.73
N ASP A 78 0.20 -17.77 15.80
CA ASP A 78 0.34 -18.56 17.04
C ASP A 78 -0.93 -18.43 17.90
N THR A 79 -1.03 -19.29 18.89
CA THR A 79 -2.08 -19.25 19.92
C THR A 79 -1.72 -18.36 21.12
N THR A 80 -0.47 -17.85 21.12
CA THR A 80 0.11 -16.99 22.16
C THR A 80 0.21 -15.55 21.65
N ALA A 81 0.16 -14.57 22.55
CA ALA A 81 0.40 -13.19 22.22
C ALA A 81 1.90 -12.90 21.98
N HIS A 82 2.21 -12.04 21.01
CA HIS A 82 3.56 -11.64 20.63
C HIS A 82 3.67 -10.14 20.42
N THR A 83 4.90 -9.64 20.22
CA THR A 83 5.18 -8.30 19.71
C THR A 83 6.12 -8.36 18.52
N VAL A 84 6.16 -7.25 17.76
CA VAL A 84 7.16 -6.98 16.72
C VAL A 84 7.77 -5.64 17.07
N THR A 85 8.92 -5.67 17.75
CA THR A 85 9.53 -4.49 18.35
C THR A 85 10.94 -4.32 17.80
N GLU A 86 11.26 -3.18 17.18
CA GLU A 86 12.58 -2.88 16.65
C GLU A 86 13.63 -2.85 17.74
N GLY A 87 14.78 -3.46 17.48
CA GLY A 87 15.88 -3.59 18.42
C GLY A 87 16.26 -5.04 18.68
N ASN A 88 16.90 -5.28 19.81
CA ASN A 88 17.27 -6.64 20.25
C ASN A 88 17.23 -6.77 21.78
N PRO A 89 17.13 -8.00 22.29
CA PRO A 89 17.02 -8.26 23.74
C PRO A 89 18.28 -7.90 24.54
N SER A 90 19.41 -7.58 23.88
CA SER A 90 20.63 -7.12 24.54
C SER A 90 20.61 -5.64 24.90
N GLY A 91 19.47 -4.96 24.70
CA GLY A 91 19.24 -3.57 25.11
C GLY A 91 19.35 -2.55 23.98
N TYR A 92 19.60 -2.95 22.75
CA TYR A 92 19.50 -2.03 21.62
C TYR A 92 18.02 -1.75 21.31
N SER A 93 17.63 -0.49 21.41
CA SER A 93 16.31 -0.01 21.04
C SER A 93 16.48 1.39 20.42
N PRO A 94 16.22 1.55 19.12
CA PRO A 94 16.35 2.85 18.47
C PRO A 94 15.30 3.85 19.00
N PRO A 95 15.64 5.15 19.13
CA PRO A 95 14.74 6.15 19.73
C PRO A 95 13.39 6.31 19.01
N ASN A 96 13.35 6.00 17.71
CA ASN A 96 12.15 6.09 16.88
C ASN A 96 11.83 4.73 16.22
N GLY A 97 12.22 3.64 16.88
CA GLY A 97 11.94 2.30 16.42
C GLY A 97 10.44 1.99 16.44
N PHE A 98 10.04 1.07 15.58
CA PHE A 98 8.65 0.61 15.57
C PHE A 98 8.37 -0.38 16.71
N ASP A 99 7.13 -0.36 17.17
CA ASP A 99 6.59 -1.33 18.13
C ASP A 99 5.13 -1.61 17.77
N SER A 100 4.81 -2.89 17.60
CA SER A 100 3.44 -3.30 17.33
C SER A 100 2.51 -3.24 18.54
N GLY A 101 3.07 -3.11 19.75
CA GLY A 101 2.37 -3.49 20.96
C GLY A 101 2.03 -4.99 20.95
N ILE A 102 1.08 -5.39 21.79
CA ILE A 102 0.68 -6.81 21.92
C ILE A 102 -0.21 -7.21 20.74
N LEU A 103 0.24 -8.19 19.98
CA LEU A 103 -0.54 -8.87 18.93
C LEU A 103 -1.14 -10.15 19.50
N ALA A 104 -2.43 -10.13 19.77
CA ALA A 104 -3.18 -11.35 20.11
C ALA A 104 -3.20 -12.34 18.92
N PRO A 105 -3.58 -13.61 19.12
CA PRO A 105 -3.80 -14.55 18.00
C PRO A 105 -4.66 -13.93 16.90
N GLY A 106 -4.20 -13.97 15.66
CA GLY A 106 -4.81 -13.31 14.50
C GLY A 106 -4.50 -11.82 14.36
N GLY A 107 -3.80 -11.21 15.32
CA GLY A 107 -3.39 -9.80 15.27
C GLY A 107 -2.44 -9.51 14.11
N VAL A 108 -2.55 -8.31 13.56
CA VAL A 108 -1.77 -7.86 12.39
C VAL A 108 -1.07 -6.55 12.71
N PHE A 109 0.17 -6.41 12.28
CA PHE A 109 0.95 -5.17 12.35
C PHE A 109 1.61 -4.89 11.00
N THR A 110 1.72 -3.62 10.65
CA THR A 110 2.36 -3.20 9.40
C THR A 110 3.37 -2.09 9.66
N HIS A 111 4.52 -2.15 8.95
CA HIS A 111 5.51 -1.08 8.96
C HIS A 111 6.10 -0.89 7.57
N THR A 112 6.31 0.38 7.15
CA THR A 112 6.90 0.72 5.86
C THR A 112 8.36 1.14 6.05
N PHE A 113 9.27 0.46 5.35
CA PHE A 113 10.70 0.70 5.46
C PHE A 113 11.19 1.72 4.42
N ALA A 114 11.34 2.97 4.84
CA ALA A 114 11.74 4.07 3.96
C ALA A 114 13.26 4.20 3.75
N THR A 115 14.08 3.58 4.61
CA THR A 115 15.53 3.72 4.62
C THR A 115 16.21 2.37 4.39
N ALA A 116 17.26 2.35 3.56
CA ALA A 116 18.06 1.15 3.35
C ALA A 116 18.88 0.81 4.60
N GLY A 117 19.06 -0.48 4.86
CA GLY A 117 19.82 -0.96 6.01
C GLY A 117 19.30 -2.32 6.51
N THR A 118 19.93 -2.82 7.55
CA THR A 118 19.50 -4.03 8.27
C THR A 118 18.79 -3.61 9.56
N VAL A 119 17.56 -4.06 9.72
CA VAL A 119 16.71 -3.73 10.85
C VAL A 119 16.41 -5.01 11.62
N GLN A 120 16.91 -5.09 12.85
CA GLN A 120 16.62 -6.17 13.78
C GLN A 120 15.34 -5.88 14.55
N TYR A 121 14.58 -6.92 14.85
CA TYR A 121 13.40 -6.84 15.70
C TYR A 121 13.23 -8.14 16.50
N TYR A 122 12.44 -8.08 17.54
CA TYR A 122 12.22 -9.20 18.44
C TYR A 122 10.84 -9.14 19.10
N CYS A 123 10.51 -10.19 19.85
CA CYS A 123 9.32 -10.19 20.70
C CYS A 123 9.73 -9.84 22.14
N THR A 124 9.15 -8.77 22.69
CA THR A 124 9.45 -8.36 24.07
C THR A 124 8.94 -9.36 25.12
N LEU A 125 7.89 -10.12 24.78
CA LEU A 125 7.34 -11.16 25.67
C LEU A 125 8.17 -12.45 25.63
N HIS A 126 8.85 -12.71 24.50
CA HIS A 126 9.65 -13.93 24.27
C HIS A 126 10.98 -13.54 23.64
N PRO A 127 11.98 -13.10 24.43
CA PRO A 127 13.22 -12.51 23.90
C PRO A 127 14.09 -13.42 23.02
N THR A 128 13.82 -14.71 22.98
CA THR A 128 14.47 -15.66 22.07
C THR A 128 13.93 -15.58 20.64
N MET A 129 12.77 -14.93 20.43
CA MET A 129 12.19 -14.72 19.11
C MET A 129 12.83 -13.50 18.45
N LEU A 130 13.70 -13.75 17.49
CA LEU A 130 14.44 -12.73 16.74
C LEU A 130 14.01 -12.74 15.28
N GLY A 131 13.98 -11.56 14.68
CA GLY A 131 13.73 -11.36 13.27
C GLY A 131 14.59 -10.26 12.66
N GLU A 132 14.67 -10.24 11.32
CA GLU A 132 15.49 -9.28 10.60
C GLU A 132 14.85 -8.90 9.26
N VAL A 133 14.91 -7.63 8.92
CA VAL A 133 14.55 -7.09 7.61
C VAL A 133 15.77 -6.45 6.98
N ILE A 134 16.12 -6.85 5.75
CA ILE A 134 17.20 -6.29 4.95
C ILE A 134 16.59 -5.44 3.84
N VAL A 135 16.77 -4.12 3.95
CA VAL A 135 16.23 -3.12 3.01
C VAL A 135 17.33 -2.71 2.02
N LYS A 136 17.07 -2.86 0.73
CA LYS A 136 17.99 -2.55 -0.39
C LYS A 136 17.51 -1.36 -1.19
#